data_cf43cbd14252a2ae0236f7ccc3064dee
#
_entry.id   cf43cbd14252a2ae0236f7ccc3064dee
#
_cell.length_a   1.000
_cell.length_b   1.000
_cell.length_c   1.000
_cell.angle_alpha   90.00
_cell.angle_beta   90.00
_cell.angle_gamma   90.00
#
_symmetry.space_group_name_H-M   'P 1'
#
loop_
_entity.id
_entity.type
_entity.pdbx_description
1 polymer ?
#
loop_
_entity_poly.entity_id
_entity_poly.type
_entity_poly.pdbx_seq_one_letter_code
_entity_poly.pdbx_strand_id
1 'polypeptide(L)'
;MSLHKSANAFLAYNTMLFLLPSKQKEVLLAICKEGKAVNLTSRPFLQRYHLTASTVQAAVKGLLEKDFITHDMGVYTPYDQFFAQWLLLQ
;
A
#
# COMPACT_ATOMS: atom_id res chain seq x y z
N MET A 1 -5.37 5.19 -24.91
CA MET A 1 -6.18 4.93 -23.71
C MET A 1 -7.28 5.97 -23.60
N SER A 2 -8.48 5.56 -23.34
CA SER A 2 -9.59 6.49 -23.26
C SER A 2 -9.66 7.16 -21.90
N LEU A 3 -10.09 8.41 -21.86
CA LEU A 3 -10.30 9.16 -20.63
C LEU A 3 -11.37 8.50 -19.76
N HIS A 4 -12.38 7.93 -20.40
CA HIS A 4 -13.47 7.26 -19.73
C HIS A 4 -12.94 6.08 -18.88
N LYS A 5 -12.07 5.28 -19.44
CA LYS A 5 -11.49 4.14 -18.73
C LYS A 5 -10.65 4.59 -17.53
N SER A 6 -9.88 5.67 -17.69
CA SER A 6 -9.08 6.23 -16.60
C SER A 6 -9.96 6.75 -15.47
N ALA A 7 -11.07 7.42 -15.80
CA ALA A 7 -12.01 7.91 -14.79
C ALA A 7 -12.62 6.78 -13.99
N ASN A 8 -13.00 5.68 -14.64
CA ASN A 8 -13.56 4.52 -13.96
C ASN A 8 -12.54 3.86 -13.03
N ALA A 9 -11.29 3.77 -13.46
CA ALA A 9 -10.23 3.21 -12.63
C ALA A 9 -10.03 4.07 -11.36
N PHE A 10 -10.05 5.40 -11.50
CA PHE A 10 -9.85 6.29 -10.36
C PHE A 10 -11.01 6.18 -9.36
N LEU A 11 -12.23 6.02 -9.83
CA LEU A 11 -13.38 5.80 -8.95
C LEU A 11 -13.23 4.49 -8.17
N ALA A 12 -12.78 3.44 -8.84
CA ALA A 12 -12.55 2.16 -8.19
C ALA A 12 -11.44 2.27 -7.14
N TYR A 13 -10.36 2.98 -7.44
CA TYR A 13 -9.26 3.20 -6.50
C TYR A 13 -9.73 3.95 -5.25
N ASN A 14 -10.54 5.00 -5.42
CA ASN A 14 -11.09 5.73 -4.28
C ASN A 14 -11.93 4.82 -3.39
N THR A 15 -12.77 3.99 -3.99
CA THR A 15 -13.61 3.05 -3.23
C THR A 15 -12.75 2.06 -2.48
N MET A 16 -11.73 1.49 -3.13
CA MET A 16 -10.83 0.54 -2.49
C MET A 16 -10.13 1.17 -1.29
N LEU A 17 -9.60 2.37 -1.48
CA LEU A 17 -8.88 3.07 -0.42
C LEU A 17 -9.82 3.43 0.75
N PHE A 18 -11.03 3.86 0.44
CA PHE A 18 -12.02 4.24 1.44
C PHE A 18 -12.35 3.06 2.38
N LEU A 19 -12.36 1.83 1.84
CA LEU A 19 -12.71 0.64 2.61
C LEU A 19 -11.58 0.14 3.50
N LEU A 20 -10.38 0.67 3.36
CA LEU A 20 -9.25 0.24 4.19
C LEU A 20 -9.27 0.93 5.56
N PRO A 21 -9.00 0.20 6.64
CA PRO A 21 -8.74 0.82 7.95
C PRO A 21 -7.55 1.78 7.87
N SER A 22 -7.55 2.81 8.73
CA SER A 22 -6.53 3.86 8.72
C SER A 22 -5.10 3.31 8.74
N LYS A 23 -4.82 2.35 9.62
CA LYS A 23 -3.46 1.81 9.75
C LYS A 23 -3.04 1.03 8.52
N GLN A 24 -3.97 0.34 7.86
CA GLN A 24 -3.67 -0.31 6.60
C GLN A 24 -3.37 0.70 5.51
N LYS A 25 -4.09 1.82 5.46
CA LYS A 25 -3.80 2.90 4.51
C LYS A 25 -2.39 3.45 4.72
N GLU A 26 -2.01 3.70 5.97
CA GLU A 26 -0.70 4.25 6.30
C GLU A 26 0.41 3.29 5.86
N VAL A 27 0.27 2.00 6.15
CA VAL A 27 1.27 1.01 5.78
C VAL A 27 1.33 0.82 4.27
N LEU A 28 0.18 0.80 3.60
CA LEU A 28 0.12 0.71 2.14
C LEU A 28 0.85 1.88 1.50
N LEU A 29 0.61 3.09 1.98
CA LEU A 29 1.27 4.28 1.46
C LEU A 29 2.79 4.19 1.65
N ALA A 30 3.24 3.72 2.82
CA ALA A 30 4.65 3.54 3.10
C ALA A 30 5.29 2.55 2.11
N ILE A 31 4.63 1.42 1.86
CA ILE A 31 5.12 0.43 0.90
C ILE A 31 5.18 1.02 -0.50
N CYS A 32 4.16 1.79 -0.90
CA CYS A 32 4.16 2.43 -2.22
C CYS A 32 5.32 3.42 -2.35
N LYS A 33 5.62 4.17 -1.29
CA LYS A 33 6.75 5.12 -1.31
C LYS A 33 8.09 4.42 -1.44
N GLU A 34 8.23 3.24 -0.83
CA GLU A 34 9.45 2.45 -0.96
C GLU A 34 9.58 1.81 -2.35
N GLY A 35 8.46 1.54 -2.99
CA GLY A 35 8.42 0.81 -4.25
C GLY A 35 8.63 -0.68 -4.07
N LYS A 36 9.81 -1.06 -3.59
CA LYS A 36 10.14 -2.44 -3.21
C LYS A 36 10.56 -2.42 -1.76
N ALA A 37 9.64 -2.75 -0.87
CA ALA A 37 9.86 -2.61 0.56
C ALA A 37 10.40 -3.90 1.17
N VAL A 38 11.44 -3.78 1.98
CA VAL A 38 12.02 -4.90 2.71
C VAL A 38 12.15 -4.51 4.17
N ASN A 39 12.22 -5.51 5.04
CA ASN A 39 12.46 -5.29 6.47
C ASN A 39 11.46 -4.26 7.07
N LEU A 40 10.17 -4.53 6.88
CA LEU A 40 9.12 -3.58 7.26
C LEU A 40 9.04 -3.32 8.77
N THR A 41 9.64 -4.18 9.60
CA THR A 41 9.67 -3.97 11.04
C THR A 41 11.03 -3.50 11.53
N SER A 42 11.93 -3.13 10.62
CA SER A 42 13.22 -2.57 11.00
C SER A 42 13.05 -1.17 11.57
N ARG A 43 14.00 -0.78 12.42
CA ARG A 43 13.96 0.56 13.02
C ARG A 43 13.93 1.68 11.98
N PRO A 44 14.78 1.65 10.93
CA PRO A 44 14.73 2.72 9.92
C PRO A 44 13.37 2.88 9.26
N PHE A 45 12.72 1.78 8.90
CA PHE A 45 11.40 1.84 8.28
C PHE A 45 10.36 2.38 9.25
N LEU A 46 10.34 1.85 10.49
CA LEU A 46 9.36 2.27 11.49
C LEU A 46 9.51 3.75 11.84
N GLN A 47 10.74 4.22 11.97
CA GLN A 47 10.99 5.64 12.28
C GLN A 47 10.61 6.55 11.12
N ARG A 48 10.94 6.14 9.90
CA ARG A 48 10.64 6.95 8.71
C ARG A 48 9.14 7.21 8.57
N TYR A 49 8.32 6.22 8.88
CA TYR A 49 6.87 6.30 8.66
C TYR A 49 6.08 6.42 9.96
N HIS A 50 6.75 6.57 11.09
CA HIS A 50 6.12 6.74 12.41
C HIS A 50 5.16 5.59 12.72
N LEU A 51 5.63 4.37 12.54
CA LEU A 51 4.83 3.16 12.75
C LEU A 51 5.46 2.29 13.83
N THR A 52 4.64 1.40 14.41
CA THR A 52 5.13 0.39 15.34
C THR A 52 5.18 -0.97 14.63
N ALA A 53 6.03 -1.87 15.12
CA ALA A 53 6.16 -3.20 14.54
C ALA A 53 4.83 -3.96 14.54
N SER A 54 4.09 -3.90 15.65
CA SER A 54 2.82 -4.61 15.75
C SER A 54 1.78 -4.07 14.78
N THR A 55 1.74 -2.74 14.60
CA THR A 55 0.85 -2.12 13.63
C THR A 55 1.18 -2.57 12.21
N VAL A 56 2.48 -2.58 11.86
CA VAL A 56 2.92 -2.99 10.54
C VAL A 56 2.56 -4.46 10.29
N GLN A 57 2.82 -5.34 11.24
CA GLN A 57 2.54 -6.76 11.08
C GLN A 57 1.05 -7.01 10.84
N ALA A 58 0.18 -6.39 11.63
CA ALA A 58 -1.26 -6.55 11.48
C ALA A 58 -1.75 -5.97 10.16
N ALA A 59 -1.25 -4.79 9.77
CA ALA A 59 -1.65 -4.14 8.54
C ALA A 59 -1.19 -4.92 7.31
N VAL A 60 0.02 -5.44 7.31
CA VAL A 60 0.56 -6.24 6.20
C VAL A 60 -0.28 -7.48 5.99
N LYS A 61 -0.67 -8.16 7.06
CA LYS A 61 -1.54 -9.33 6.96
C LYS A 61 -2.84 -8.98 6.25
N GLY A 62 -3.48 -7.90 6.67
CA GLY A 62 -4.73 -7.46 6.05
C GLY A 62 -4.55 -7.04 4.59
N LEU A 63 -3.47 -6.34 4.27
CA LEU A 63 -3.20 -5.91 2.91
C LEU A 63 -2.92 -7.08 1.97
N LEU A 64 -2.23 -8.10 2.45
CA LEU A 64 -2.00 -9.32 1.67
C LEU A 64 -3.30 -10.07 1.43
N GLU A 65 -4.15 -10.20 2.45
CA GLU A 65 -5.43 -10.89 2.33
C GLU A 65 -6.35 -10.20 1.33
N LYS A 66 -6.26 -8.88 1.22
CA LYS A 66 -7.09 -8.08 0.31
C LYS A 66 -6.45 -7.84 -1.04
N ASP A 67 -5.28 -8.40 -1.28
CA ASP A 67 -4.53 -8.27 -2.54
C ASP A 67 -4.15 -6.82 -2.89
N PHE A 68 -3.83 -6.01 -1.89
CA PHE A 68 -3.27 -4.68 -2.12
C PHE A 68 -1.77 -4.71 -2.32
N ILE A 69 -1.10 -5.70 -1.76
CA ILE A 69 0.35 -5.86 -1.87
C ILE A 69 0.67 -7.31 -2.16
N THR A 70 1.87 -7.55 -2.69
CA THR A 70 2.42 -8.89 -2.88
C THR A 70 3.68 -9.04 -2.04
N HIS A 71 4.02 -10.29 -1.73
CA HIS A 71 5.22 -10.62 -0.97
C HIS A 71 5.95 -11.74 -1.69
N ASP A 72 7.17 -11.49 -2.10
CA ASP A 72 8.00 -12.47 -2.77
C ASP A 72 9.45 -12.33 -2.33
N MET A 73 10.00 -13.41 -1.78
CA MET A 73 11.41 -13.47 -1.36
C MET A 73 11.80 -12.30 -0.44
N GLY A 74 10.92 -11.99 0.51
CA GLY A 74 11.18 -10.93 1.47
C GLY A 74 10.90 -9.53 1.00
N VAL A 75 10.42 -9.36 -0.24
CA VAL A 75 10.13 -8.06 -0.82
C VAL A 75 8.63 -7.85 -0.91
N TYR A 76 8.16 -6.71 -0.42
CA TYR A 76 6.75 -6.30 -0.52
C TYR A 76 6.61 -5.22 -1.58
N THR A 77 5.68 -5.43 -2.50
CA THR A 77 5.39 -4.44 -3.55
C THR A 77 3.89 -4.23 -3.67
N PRO A 78 3.45 -3.06 -4.15
CA PRO A 78 2.03 -2.88 -4.47
C PRO A 78 1.60 -3.92 -5.51
N TYR A 79 0.41 -4.46 -5.33
CA TYR A 79 -0.13 -5.44 -6.28
C TYR A 79 -0.35 -4.79 -7.66
N ASP A 80 -0.91 -3.57 -7.65
CA ASP A 80 -1.23 -2.82 -8.86
C ASP A 80 -0.39 -1.55 -8.91
N GLN A 81 0.54 -1.47 -9.85
CA GLN A 81 1.44 -0.33 -9.97
C GLN A 81 0.71 0.95 -10.37
N PHE A 82 -0.35 0.84 -11.14
CA PHE A 82 -1.16 2.02 -11.49
C PHE A 82 -1.87 2.57 -10.27
N PHE A 83 -2.42 1.70 -9.44
CA PHE A 83 -3.02 2.12 -8.17
C PHE A 83 -1.99 2.80 -7.28
N ALA A 84 -0.79 2.23 -7.18
CA ALA A 84 0.28 2.81 -6.36
C ALA A 84 0.66 4.20 -6.84
N GLN A 85 0.81 4.40 -8.14
CA GLN A 85 1.12 5.71 -8.69
C GLN A 85 0.01 6.71 -8.42
N TRP A 86 -1.24 6.29 -8.58
CA TRP A 86 -2.39 7.14 -8.26
C TRP A 86 -2.38 7.54 -6.78
N LEU A 87 -2.14 6.56 -5.90
CA LEU A 87 -2.13 6.80 -4.46
C LEU A 87 -1.05 7.81 -4.05
N LEU A 88 0.12 7.73 -4.67
CA LEU A 88 1.21 8.64 -4.36
C LEU A 88 0.93 10.08 -4.79
N LEU A 89 -0.03 10.29 -5.68
CA LEU A 89 -0.42 11.62 -6.15
C LEU A 89 -1.49 12.28 -5.28
N GLN A 90 -2.04 11.57 -4.31
CA GLN A 90 -3.11 12.09 -3.45
C GLN A 90 -2.62 13.01 -2.34
#